data_d495ec5c9feba87239f318772139b79d
#
_entry.id   d495ec5c9feba87239f318772139b79d
#
_cell.length_a   1.000
_cell.length_b   1.000
_cell.length_c   1.000
_cell.angle_alpha   90.00
_cell.angle_beta   90.00
_cell.angle_gamma   90.00
#
_symmetry.space_group_name_H-M   'P 1'
#
loop_
_entity.id
_entity.type
_entity.pdbx_description
1 polymer ?
#
loop_
_entity_poly.entity_id
_entity_poly.type
_entity_poly.pdbx_seq_one_letter_code
_entity_poly.pdbx_strand_id
1 'polypeptide(L)'
;MSEVIVTVRGEHERRVAPEFAEIQVVVRVDGPERGPVVEAATRRAEPLTDDLIAAQRSGEVVEYSSGRISVWAERPWNSEGRQLPPVHHAAIEISATYRDFGA
;
A
#
# COMPACT_ATOMS: atom_id res chain seq x y z
N MET A 1 -0.99 -17.32 -10.98
CA MET A 1 0.16 -16.42 -10.88
C MET A 1 -0.33 -15.09 -10.32
N SER A 2 0.25 -14.66 -9.24
CA SER A 2 -0.16 -13.40 -8.61
C SER A 2 0.71 -12.25 -9.10
N GLU A 3 0.08 -11.10 -9.29
CA GLU A 3 0.73 -9.87 -9.67
C GLU A 3 0.80 -8.95 -8.45
N VAL A 4 1.95 -8.35 -8.23
CA VAL A 4 2.15 -7.41 -7.13
C VAL A 4 2.37 -6.03 -7.71
N ILE A 5 1.52 -5.09 -7.31
CA ILE A 5 1.64 -3.70 -7.71
C ILE A 5 1.87 -2.87 -6.45
N VAL A 6 2.95 -2.10 -6.47
CA VAL A 6 3.23 -1.14 -5.41
C VAL A 6 3.12 0.26 -5.99
N THR A 7 2.19 1.03 -5.47
CA THR A 7 2.00 2.41 -5.90
C THR A 7 2.44 3.35 -4.78
N VAL A 8 3.35 4.25 -5.10
CA VAL A 8 3.82 5.26 -4.17
C VAL A 8 3.33 6.61 -4.66
N ARG A 9 2.64 7.32 -3.78
CA ARG A 9 2.14 8.65 -4.08
C ARG A 9 2.70 9.62 -3.06
N GLY A 10 3.44 10.62 -3.54
CA GLY A 10 3.97 11.70 -2.72
C GLY A 10 3.22 12.99 -2.95
N GLU A 11 2.83 13.65 -1.87
CA GLU A 11 2.26 14.98 -1.93
C GLU A 11 3.14 15.91 -1.12
N HIS A 12 3.49 17.04 -1.72
CA HIS A 12 4.30 18.05 -1.07
C HIS A 12 3.51 19.36 -1.02
N GLU A 13 3.26 19.79 0.20
CA GLU A 13 2.54 21.03 0.43
C GLU A 13 3.52 22.11 0.89
N ARG A 14 3.61 23.21 0.13
CA ARG A 14 4.46 24.33 0.49
C ARG A 14 3.76 25.25 1.50
N ARG A 15 4.36 25.37 2.68
CA ARG A 15 3.92 26.32 3.69
C ARG A 15 5.11 27.08 4.25
N VAL A 16 4.82 28.19 4.89
CA VAL A 16 5.84 29.09 5.48
C VAL A 16 6.55 28.47 6.69
N ALA A 17 5.97 27.43 7.30
CA ALA A 17 6.52 26.75 8.48
C ALA A 17 6.95 25.33 8.11
N PRO A 18 7.64 24.59 9.03
CA PRO A 18 8.32 23.36 8.66
C PRO A 18 7.46 22.47 7.79
N GLU A 19 8.04 22.09 6.70
CA GLU A 19 7.36 21.35 5.68
C GLU A 19 7.38 19.87 6.03
N PHE A 20 6.25 19.23 5.81
CA PHE A 20 6.10 17.81 5.97
C PHE A 20 5.80 17.21 4.61
N ALA A 21 6.40 16.07 4.35
CA ALA A 21 6.06 15.29 3.17
C ALA A 21 5.18 14.12 3.60
N GLU A 22 3.99 14.05 3.04
CA GLU A 22 3.11 12.92 3.26
C GLU A 22 3.28 11.93 2.11
N ILE A 23 3.52 10.68 2.47
CA ILE A 23 3.71 9.59 1.53
C ILE A 23 2.64 8.54 1.77
N GLN A 24 1.98 8.13 0.71
CA GLN A 24 1.01 7.07 0.74
C GLN A 24 1.49 5.92 -0.13
N VAL A 25 1.55 4.73 0.44
CA VAL A 25 1.96 3.52 -0.25
C VAL A 25 0.81 2.54 -0.25
N VAL A 26 0.49 2.00 -1.42
CA VAL A 26 -0.52 0.97 -1.54
C VAL A 26 0.15 -0.31 -2.00
N VAL A 27 0.04 -1.36 -1.20
CA VAL A 27 0.49 -2.70 -1.57
C VAL A 27 -0.72 -3.45 -2.07
N ARG A 28 -0.69 -3.84 -3.34
CA ARG A 28 -1.79 -4.56 -3.97
C ARG A 28 -1.31 -5.89 -4.52
N VAL A 29 -2.06 -6.94 -4.24
CA VAL A 29 -1.81 -8.29 -4.75
C VAL A 29 -3.08 -8.83 -5.35
N ASP A 30 -2.97 -9.40 -6.52
CA ASP A 30 -4.07 -10.05 -7.21
C ASP A 30 -3.72 -11.52 -7.43
N GLY A 31 -4.73 -12.38 -7.39
CA GLY A 31 -4.52 -13.79 -7.66
C GLY A 31 -5.80 -14.61 -7.66
N PRO A 32 -5.69 -15.89 -8.03
CA PRO A 32 -6.87 -16.77 -8.19
C PRO A 32 -7.46 -17.26 -6.88
N GLU A 33 -6.76 -17.10 -5.75
CA GLU A 33 -7.20 -17.59 -4.46
C GLU A 33 -7.07 -16.51 -3.40
N ARG A 34 -8.10 -16.36 -2.57
CA ARG A 34 -8.16 -15.34 -1.54
C ARG A 34 -7.07 -15.47 -0.49
N GLY A 35 -6.88 -16.66 0.07
CA GLY A 35 -5.92 -16.89 1.15
C GLY A 35 -4.50 -16.49 0.77
N PRO A 36 -3.93 -17.05 -0.31
CA PRO A 36 -2.60 -16.69 -0.78
C PRO A 36 -2.45 -15.20 -1.12
N VAL A 37 -3.49 -14.58 -1.67
CA VAL A 37 -3.48 -13.16 -2.00
C VAL A 37 -3.36 -12.30 -0.75
N VAL A 38 -4.15 -12.58 0.28
CA VAL A 38 -4.11 -11.88 1.55
C VAL A 38 -2.75 -12.08 2.23
N GLU A 39 -2.26 -13.30 2.25
CA GLU A 39 -0.97 -13.62 2.85
C GLU A 39 0.19 -12.90 2.15
N ALA A 40 0.17 -12.89 0.81
CA ALA A 40 1.19 -12.21 0.03
C ALA A 40 1.17 -10.69 0.29
N ALA A 41 0.00 -10.07 0.35
CA ALA A 41 -0.13 -8.65 0.63
C ALA A 41 0.43 -8.31 2.03
N THR A 42 0.10 -9.10 3.03
CA THR A 42 0.60 -8.91 4.40
C THR A 42 2.11 -9.04 4.45
N ARG A 43 2.65 -10.06 3.80
CA ARG A 43 4.08 -10.30 3.75
C ARG A 43 4.84 -9.16 3.05
N ARG A 44 4.26 -8.59 2.00
CA ARG A 44 4.86 -7.46 1.29
C ARG A 44 4.80 -6.16 2.06
N ALA A 45 3.79 -5.99 2.90
CA ALA A 45 3.64 -4.79 3.71
C ALA A 45 4.55 -4.78 4.95
N GLU A 46 4.92 -5.93 5.49
CA GLU A 46 5.75 -6.02 6.70
C GLU A 46 7.06 -5.23 6.63
N PRO A 47 7.90 -5.38 5.58
CA PRO A 47 9.14 -4.63 5.51
C PRO A 47 8.93 -3.13 5.48
N LEU A 48 7.87 -2.67 4.82
CA LEU A 48 7.53 -1.26 4.75
C LEU A 48 7.14 -0.72 6.12
N THR A 49 6.35 -1.48 6.87
CA THR A 49 5.96 -1.10 8.23
C THR A 49 7.17 -1.06 9.16
N ASP A 50 8.06 -2.05 9.05
CA ASP A 50 9.28 -2.10 9.85
C ASP A 50 10.19 -0.90 9.57
N ASP A 51 10.33 -0.52 8.31
CA ASP A 51 11.10 0.65 7.90
C ASP A 51 10.50 1.94 8.47
N LEU A 52 9.17 2.05 8.48
CA LEU A 52 8.49 3.21 9.05
C LEU A 52 8.66 3.29 10.56
N ILE A 53 8.63 2.16 11.26
CA ILE A 53 8.88 2.11 12.70
C ILE A 53 10.30 2.59 13.00
N ALA A 54 11.29 2.12 12.24
CA ALA A 54 12.67 2.55 12.40
C ALA A 54 12.84 4.04 12.12
N ALA A 55 12.22 4.54 11.06
CA ALA A 55 12.27 5.95 10.70
C ALA A 55 11.57 6.84 11.74
N GLN A 56 10.50 6.36 12.36
CA GLN A 56 9.85 7.09 13.44
C GLN A 56 10.75 7.20 14.68
N ARG A 57 11.44 6.14 15.00
CA ARG A 57 12.39 6.14 16.12
C ARG A 57 13.54 7.11 15.90
N SER A 58 14.00 7.26 14.67
CA SER A 58 15.06 8.20 14.31
C SER A 58 14.58 9.65 14.18
N GLY A 59 13.26 9.87 14.20
CA GLY A 59 12.67 11.20 14.08
C GLY A 59 12.42 11.67 12.67
N GLU A 60 12.70 10.85 11.67
CA GLU A 60 12.45 11.18 10.27
C GLU A 60 10.97 11.12 9.94
N VAL A 61 10.24 10.17 10.54
CA VAL A 61 8.81 10.03 10.40
C VAL A 61 8.14 10.57 11.65
N VAL A 62 7.25 11.52 11.49
CA VAL A 62 6.50 12.12 12.60
C VAL A 62 5.33 11.22 12.97
N GLU A 63 4.63 10.72 11.97
CA GLU A 63 3.44 9.92 12.14
C GLU A 63 3.33 8.91 11.00
N TYR A 64 2.88 7.72 11.29
CA TYR A 64 2.54 6.75 10.28
C TYR A 64 1.26 6.01 10.63
N SER A 65 0.60 5.52 9.61
CA SER A 65 -0.60 4.71 9.75
C SER A 65 -0.43 3.47 8.88
N SER A 66 -0.47 2.31 9.52
CA SER A 66 -0.60 1.05 8.81
C SER A 66 -2.09 0.82 8.60
N GLY A 67 -2.51 1.02 7.37
CA GLY A 67 -3.90 1.10 7.05
C GLY A 67 -4.64 -0.21 7.01
N ARG A 68 -5.87 -0.11 6.57
CA ARG A 68 -6.76 -1.24 6.41
C ARG A 68 -6.29 -2.15 5.32
N ILE A 69 -6.50 -3.44 5.52
CA ILE A 69 -6.47 -4.37 4.43
C ILE A 69 -7.88 -4.41 3.80
N SER A 70 -7.93 -4.19 2.50
CA SER A 70 -9.15 -4.33 1.71
C SER A 70 -9.04 -5.60 0.91
N VAL A 71 -10.06 -6.44 0.97
CA VAL A 71 -10.08 -7.71 0.22
C VAL A 71 -11.39 -7.77 -0.55
N TRP A 72 -11.29 -8.02 -1.85
CA TRP A 72 -12.46 -8.15 -2.70
C TRP A 72 -12.17 -9.11 -3.84
N ALA A 73 -13.22 -9.53 -4.52
CA ALA A 73 -13.11 -10.41 -5.66
C ALA A 73 -13.89 -9.85 -6.82
N GLU A 74 -13.38 -10.04 -8.01
CA GLU A 74 -14.04 -9.69 -9.25
C GLU A 74 -14.14 -10.94 -10.11
N ARG A 75 -15.22 -11.02 -10.88
CA ARG A 75 -15.42 -12.11 -11.77
C ARG A 75 -15.57 -11.57 -13.19
N PRO A 76 -14.44 -11.48 -13.93
CA PRO A 76 -14.46 -10.86 -15.25
C PRO A 76 -15.20 -11.72 -16.28
N TRP A 77 -15.63 -11.07 -17.33
CA TRP A 77 -16.23 -11.72 -18.49
C TRP A 77 -15.24 -11.73 -19.64
N ASN A 78 -15.21 -12.80 -20.41
CA ASN A 78 -14.41 -12.80 -21.63
C ASN A 78 -15.18 -12.17 -22.79
N SER A 79 -14.53 -12.05 -23.95
CA SER A 79 -15.13 -11.46 -25.14
C SER A 79 -16.29 -12.26 -25.74
N GLU A 80 -16.42 -13.51 -25.32
CA GLU A 80 -17.50 -14.40 -25.79
C GLU A 80 -18.72 -14.40 -24.86
N GLY A 81 -18.71 -13.56 -23.83
CA GLY A 81 -19.80 -13.48 -22.87
C GLY A 81 -19.75 -14.57 -21.80
N ARG A 82 -18.64 -15.27 -21.67
CA ARG A 82 -18.44 -16.25 -20.61
C ARG A 82 -17.84 -15.61 -19.38
N GLN A 83 -18.34 -16.00 -18.23
CA GLN A 83 -17.79 -15.58 -16.96
C GLN A 83 -16.51 -16.35 -16.66
N LEU A 84 -15.41 -15.63 -16.44
CA LEU A 84 -14.13 -16.21 -16.11
C LEU A 84 -14.05 -16.55 -14.61
N PRO A 85 -13.04 -17.35 -14.20
CA PRO A 85 -12.81 -17.60 -12.77
C PRO A 85 -12.63 -16.30 -12.01
N PRO A 86 -13.01 -16.26 -10.72
CA PRO A 86 -12.85 -15.05 -9.92
C PRO A 86 -11.39 -14.69 -9.71
N VAL A 87 -11.12 -13.39 -9.69
CA VAL A 87 -9.82 -12.85 -9.33
C VAL A 87 -9.97 -12.19 -7.97
N HIS A 88 -9.15 -12.60 -7.02
CA HIS A 88 -9.14 -12.05 -5.68
C HIS A 88 -8.10 -10.95 -5.58
N HIS A 89 -8.45 -9.90 -4.88
CA HIS A 89 -7.59 -8.74 -4.68
C HIS A 89 -7.41 -8.46 -3.20
N ALA A 90 -6.22 -8.04 -2.84
CA ALA A 90 -5.95 -7.52 -1.51
C ALA A 90 -5.13 -6.24 -1.65
N ALA A 91 -5.49 -5.23 -0.91
CA ALA A 91 -4.76 -3.97 -0.90
C ALA A 91 -4.55 -3.51 0.55
N ILE A 92 -3.32 -3.10 0.84
CA ILE A 92 -2.97 -2.53 2.14
C ILE A 92 -2.46 -1.12 1.89
N GLU A 93 -3.09 -0.16 2.56
CA GLU A 93 -2.74 1.23 2.44
C GLU A 93 -1.91 1.65 3.65
N ILE A 94 -0.74 2.24 3.39
CA ILE A 94 0.18 2.70 4.42
C ILE A 94 0.46 4.17 4.15
N SER A 95 0.30 5.02 5.16
CA SER A 95 0.62 6.42 5.04
C SER A 95 1.65 6.82 6.07
N ALA A 96 2.51 7.77 5.72
CA ALA A 96 3.53 8.27 6.61
C ALA A 96 3.76 9.75 6.36
N THR A 97 3.99 10.49 7.43
CA THR A 97 4.33 11.90 7.38
C THR A 97 5.79 12.05 7.77
N TYR A 98 6.60 12.49 6.84
CA TYR A 98 8.03 12.73 7.05
C TYR A 98 8.27 14.18 7.38
N ARG A 99 9.22 14.40 8.25
CA ARG A 99 9.72 15.74 8.53
C ARG A 99 10.75 16.10 7.48
N ASP A 100 10.58 17.25 6.85
CA ASP A 100 11.53 17.72 5.86
C ASP A 100 12.67 18.46 6.55
N PHE A 101 13.85 17.86 6.54
CA PHE A 101 15.06 18.48 7.06
C PHE A 101 15.93 19.10 5.97
N GLY A 102 15.51 18.94 4.71
CA GLY A 102 16.33 19.31 3.57
C GLY A 102 16.11 20.69 3.05
N ALA A 103 15.49 21.53 3.81
CA ALA A 103 15.17 22.89 3.37
C ALA A 103 16.32 23.59 2.66
#